data_c8bcbe5c25b035c824551df934ba61f3
#
_entry.id   c8bcbe5c25b035c824551df934ba61f3
#
_cell.length_a   1.000
_cell.length_b   1.000
_cell.length_c   1.000
_cell.angle_alpha   90.00
_cell.angle_beta   90.00
_cell.angle_gamma   90.00
#
_symmetry.space_group_name_H-M   'P 1'
#
loop_
_entity.id
_entity.type
_entity.pdbx_description
1 polymer ?
#
loop_
_entity_poly.entity_id
_entity_poly.type
_entity_poly.pdbx_seq_one_letter_code
_entity_poly.pdbx_strand_id
1 'polypeptide(L)'
;MLTLKEVNKVRTMYYEQNYSATEIARIMKISRQTVYKYLKYVDFSNEVTQKKSKSEVEKYREDILKFLNYDRLHHHKQRHTGRKVYDRLKELYPNYDISYSATVKFFSRVKKEFYYKHNGYLPLDHRPGEAQVDLGDCSFIENGEKTYGKYLVLTFAHSNASYVQLVRHKNAESIVEAIKHIFEYLNGVPHTIWFDNDSALVKIINLENGTISRTLSDTFQRFKLHYEFKEVFMNPERGYEKGTVEQAVRFMRRNLLVPLPEFSDFDLYNKELLKRSSELLKREHYVLKQPIVDLHFEDINELNQLPPTSFVCTSVSSRKLDNYGRLTTENRHYYYLDPALAYERVQVKYLPNQLEIYNEEGTHIMTIPRISGKPGLRYINWSPYIRLLADKPAAMYNFSFLDLFEGNDTIIEKITKLEATKLQAFLYSFANMIDDIGIDEAVKKVNTIL
;
A
#
# COMPACT_ATOMS: atom_id res chain seq x y z
N MET A 1 -24.22 -38.71 -17.07
CA MET A 1 -25.59 -38.48 -16.57
C MET A 1 -26.21 -37.48 -17.51
N LEU A 2 -27.45 -37.66 -17.99
CA LEU A 2 -28.10 -36.68 -18.87
C LEU A 2 -28.43 -35.41 -18.07
N THR A 3 -28.38 -34.26 -18.74
CA THR A 3 -28.88 -32.99 -18.18
C THR A 3 -30.41 -33.00 -18.14
N LEU A 4 -31.02 -32.18 -17.27
CA LEU A 4 -32.49 -32.08 -17.20
C LEU A 4 -33.12 -31.72 -18.56
N LYS A 5 -32.44 -30.90 -19.39
CA LYS A 5 -32.88 -30.57 -20.76
C LYS A 5 -32.90 -31.81 -21.67
N GLU A 6 -31.85 -32.63 -21.57
CA GLU A 6 -31.78 -33.89 -22.36
C GLU A 6 -32.80 -34.91 -21.87
N VAL A 7 -33.01 -35.03 -20.56
CA VAL A 7 -34.07 -35.90 -19.99
C VAL A 7 -35.43 -35.44 -20.45
N ASN A 8 -35.75 -34.16 -20.41
CA ASN A 8 -36.98 -33.62 -20.92
C ASN A 8 -37.17 -33.95 -22.40
N LYS A 9 -36.13 -33.75 -23.22
CA LYS A 9 -36.15 -34.09 -24.66
C LYS A 9 -36.46 -35.59 -24.88
N VAL A 10 -35.84 -36.49 -24.13
CA VAL A 10 -36.13 -37.95 -24.21
C VAL A 10 -37.59 -38.18 -23.90
N ARG A 11 -38.15 -37.55 -22.87
CA ARG A 11 -39.57 -37.76 -22.48
C ARG A 11 -40.55 -37.17 -23.49
N THR A 12 -40.30 -35.98 -23.99
CA THR A 12 -41.09 -35.34 -25.06
C THR A 12 -41.11 -36.23 -26.31
N MET A 13 -39.96 -36.73 -26.77
CA MET A 13 -39.88 -37.62 -27.90
C MET A 13 -40.68 -38.92 -27.69
N TYR A 14 -40.67 -39.46 -26.49
CA TYR A 14 -41.39 -40.70 -26.19
C TYR A 14 -42.90 -40.49 -25.99
N TYR A 15 -43.32 -39.57 -25.13
CA TYR A 15 -44.72 -39.40 -24.74
C TYR A 15 -45.53 -38.51 -25.66
N GLU A 16 -44.89 -37.51 -26.31
CA GLU A 16 -45.59 -36.52 -27.15
C GLU A 16 -45.39 -36.79 -28.62
N GLN A 17 -44.19 -37.22 -29.03
CA GLN A 17 -43.83 -37.42 -30.45
C GLN A 17 -43.89 -38.90 -30.88
N ASN A 18 -44.26 -39.83 -29.96
CA ASN A 18 -44.44 -41.26 -30.23
C ASN A 18 -43.20 -41.98 -30.81
N TYR A 19 -41.98 -41.50 -30.54
CA TYR A 19 -40.76 -42.23 -30.95
C TYR A 19 -40.54 -43.46 -30.05
N SER A 20 -40.10 -44.56 -30.68
CA SER A 20 -39.68 -45.73 -29.92
C SER A 20 -38.37 -45.48 -29.13
N ALA A 21 -38.16 -46.20 -28.02
CA ALA A 21 -36.93 -46.09 -27.25
C ALA A 21 -35.66 -46.37 -28.08
N THR A 22 -35.79 -47.14 -29.18
CA THR A 22 -34.70 -47.47 -30.10
C THR A 22 -34.33 -46.25 -30.97
N GLU A 23 -35.34 -45.54 -31.49
CA GLU A 23 -35.15 -44.33 -32.27
C GLU A 23 -34.58 -43.19 -31.43
N ILE A 24 -35.12 -43.01 -30.23
CA ILE A 24 -34.60 -42.01 -29.26
C ILE A 24 -33.13 -42.29 -28.95
N ALA A 25 -32.78 -43.56 -28.70
CA ALA A 25 -31.39 -43.96 -28.44
C ALA A 25 -30.45 -43.60 -29.58
N ARG A 26 -30.92 -43.77 -30.84
CA ARG A 26 -30.18 -43.42 -32.07
C ARG A 26 -30.02 -41.90 -32.20
N ILE A 27 -31.12 -41.14 -32.03
CA ILE A 27 -31.14 -39.67 -32.23
C ILE A 27 -30.31 -39.00 -31.17
N MET A 28 -30.44 -39.44 -29.92
CA MET A 28 -29.73 -38.83 -28.76
C MET A 28 -28.33 -39.41 -28.57
N LYS A 29 -27.91 -40.43 -29.35
CA LYS A 29 -26.62 -41.13 -29.26
C LYS A 29 -26.35 -41.69 -27.84
N ILE A 30 -27.38 -42.28 -27.22
CA ILE A 30 -27.33 -42.92 -25.90
C ILE A 30 -27.78 -44.37 -25.98
N SER A 31 -27.51 -45.14 -24.92
CA SER A 31 -27.97 -46.54 -24.89
C SER A 31 -29.49 -46.61 -24.67
N ARG A 32 -30.14 -47.66 -25.20
CA ARG A 32 -31.57 -47.95 -24.94
C ARG A 32 -31.86 -48.11 -23.44
N GLN A 33 -30.92 -48.70 -22.70
CA GLN A 33 -31.03 -48.82 -21.25
C GLN A 33 -31.09 -47.44 -20.56
N THR A 34 -30.31 -46.46 -21.06
CA THR A 34 -30.35 -45.09 -20.56
C THR A 34 -31.71 -44.44 -20.85
N VAL A 35 -32.29 -44.65 -22.03
CA VAL A 35 -33.64 -44.15 -22.36
C VAL A 35 -34.67 -44.72 -21.38
N TYR A 36 -34.73 -46.04 -21.23
CA TYR A 36 -35.65 -46.67 -20.28
C TYR A 36 -35.46 -46.24 -18.84
N LYS A 37 -34.20 -46.02 -18.41
CA LYS A 37 -33.90 -45.52 -17.08
C LYS A 37 -34.59 -44.18 -16.82
N TYR A 38 -34.49 -43.22 -17.74
CA TYR A 38 -35.08 -41.90 -17.56
C TYR A 38 -36.59 -41.84 -17.87
N LEU A 39 -37.15 -42.77 -18.62
CA LEU A 39 -38.60 -42.93 -18.76
C LEU A 39 -39.24 -43.47 -17.50
N LYS A 40 -38.56 -44.38 -16.79
CA LYS A 40 -39.02 -44.94 -15.51
C LYS A 40 -38.76 -44.06 -14.29
N TYR A 41 -37.94 -43.01 -14.45
CA TYR A 41 -37.59 -42.13 -13.35
C TYR A 41 -38.76 -41.21 -13.03
N VAL A 42 -39.29 -41.31 -11.80
CA VAL A 42 -40.54 -40.67 -11.40
C VAL A 42 -40.26 -39.41 -10.54
N ASP A 43 -39.20 -39.43 -9.74
CA ASP A 43 -38.90 -38.36 -8.82
C ASP A 43 -37.71 -37.51 -9.32
N PHE A 44 -38.00 -36.28 -9.69
CA PHE A 44 -37.02 -35.29 -10.10
C PHE A 44 -36.78 -34.22 -9.04
N SER A 45 -37.25 -34.45 -7.81
CA SER A 45 -36.92 -33.56 -6.69
C SER A 45 -35.41 -33.55 -6.44
N ASN A 46 -34.89 -32.38 -6.04
CA ASN A 46 -33.48 -32.25 -5.71
C ASN A 46 -33.18 -32.96 -4.39
N GLU A 47 -32.61 -34.17 -4.46
CA GLU A 47 -32.04 -34.81 -3.30
C GLU A 47 -30.65 -34.26 -2.97
N VAL A 48 -30.40 -34.04 -1.68
CA VAL A 48 -29.05 -33.73 -1.18
C VAL A 48 -28.19 -34.97 -1.39
N THR A 49 -27.40 -34.99 -2.46
CA THR A 49 -26.50 -36.08 -2.78
C THR A 49 -25.46 -36.27 -1.70
N GLN A 50 -25.62 -37.28 -0.88
CA GLN A 50 -24.58 -37.77 0.03
C GLN A 50 -23.63 -38.72 -0.69
N LYS A 51 -22.33 -38.53 -0.35
CA LYS A 51 -21.16 -39.37 -0.58
C LYS A 51 -20.37 -39.08 -1.85
N LYS A 52 -19.36 -38.20 -1.68
CA LYS A 52 -18.14 -38.28 -2.50
C LYS A 52 -17.42 -39.59 -2.14
N SER A 53 -17.08 -40.42 -3.13
CA SER A 53 -16.20 -41.57 -2.94
C SER A 53 -14.91 -41.15 -2.27
N LYS A 54 -14.41 -41.93 -1.31
CA LYS A 54 -13.12 -41.68 -0.68
C LYS A 54 -12.05 -41.63 -1.78
N SER A 55 -11.29 -40.57 -1.83
CA SER A 55 -10.17 -40.43 -2.78
C SER A 55 -9.09 -41.43 -2.40
N GLU A 56 -8.44 -42.06 -3.37
CA GLU A 56 -7.32 -42.98 -3.11
C GLU A 56 -6.17 -42.34 -2.34
N VAL A 57 -6.00 -40.99 -2.45
CA VAL A 57 -5.04 -40.23 -1.67
C VAL A 57 -5.30 -40.27 -0.17
N GLU A 58 -6.53 -40.61 0.26
CA GLU A 58 -6.90 -40.71 1.69
C GLU A 58 -6.03 -41.71 2.47
N LYS A 59 -5.46 -42.71 1.81
CA LYS A 59 -4.51 -43.69 2.39
C LYS A 59 -3.26 -43.01 2.97
N TYR A 60 -2.85 -41.85 2.41
CA TYR A 60 -1.64 -41.09 2.77
C TYR A 60 -1.91 -39.89 3.67
N ARG A 61 -3.13 -39.80 4.24
CA ARG A 61 -3.55 -38.69 5.08
C ARG A 61 -2.63 -38.50 6.30
N GLU A 62 -2.23 -39.59 6.94
CA GLU A 62 -1.37 -39.55 8.13
C GLU A 62 0.01 -38.96 7.83
N ASP A 63 0.61 -39.30 6.70
CA ASP A 63 1.91 -38.79 6.32
C ASP A 63 1.81 -37.30 5.96
N ILE A 64 0.75 -36.89 5.29
CA ILE A 64 0.47 -35.47 5.05
C ILE A 64 0.29 -34.72 6.37
N LEU A 65 -0.36 -35.28 7.35
CA LEU A 65 -0.50 -34.68 8.69
C LEU A 65 0.85 -34.57 9.41
N LYS A 66 1.76 -35.58 9.27
CA LYS A 66 3.14 -35.49 9.78
C LYS A 66 3.89 -34.34 9.13
N PHE A 67 3.78 -34.15 7.80
CA PHE A 67 4.39 -33.02 7.11
C PHE A 67 3.86 -31.67 7.61
N LEU A 68 2.53 -31.56 7.82
CA LEU A 68 1.91 -30.35 8.34
C LEU A 68 2.31 -30.05 9.80
N ASN A 69 2.45 -31.10 10.65
CA ASN A 69 2.97 -30.95 12.00
C ASN A 69 4.41 -30.46 12.02
N TYR A 70 5.25 -30.99 11.13
CA TYR A 70 6.61 -30.49 10.95
C TYR A 70 6.61 -29.01 10.49
N ASP A 71 5.79 -28.67 9.49
CA ASP A 71 5.66 -27.31 8.97
C ASP A 71 5.22 -26.28 10.02
N ARG A 72 4.43 -26.71 11.00
CA ARG A 72 3.94 -25.84 12.08
C ARG A 72 5.07 -25.27 12.94
N LEU A 73 6.18 -26.00 13.05
CA LEU A 73 7.36 -25.62 13.84
C LEU A 73 8.34 -24.71 13.08
N HIS A 74 8.10 -24.47 11.77
CA HIS A 74 9.04 -23.78 10.90
C HIS A 74 8.45 -22.52 10.25
N HIS A 75 9.34 -21.61 9.85
CA HIS A 75 8.98 -20.36 9.19
C HIS A 75 8.14 -20.63 7.93
N HIS A 76 7.10 -19.82 7.69
CA HIS A 76 6.11 -20.04 6.61
C HIS A 76 6.72 -20.22 5.20
N LYS A 77 7.86 -19.56 4.91
CA LYS A 77 8.58 -19.70 3.63
C LYS A 77 9.31 -21.07 3.46
N GLN A 78 9.47 -21.83 4.54
CA GLN A 78 10.14 -23.14 4.55
C GLN A 78 9.16 -24.31 4.70
N ARG A 79 7.87 -24.06 4.58
CA ARG A 79 6.80 -25.08 4.68
C ARG A 79 6.60 -25.81 3.36
N HIS A 80 6.10 -27.04 3.44
CA HIS A 80 5.80 -27.84 2.25
C HIS A 80 4.81 -27.15 1.33
N THR A 81 5.16 -27.07 0.05
CA THR A 81 4.25 -26.73 -1.05
C THR A 81 3.54 -28.00 -1.54
N GLY A 82 2.43 -27.88 -2.26
CA GLY A 82 1.73 -29.00 -2.84
C GLY A 82 2.64 -29.86 -3.76
N ARG A 83 3.57 -29.22 -4.47
CA ARG A 83 4.58 -29.91 -5.29
C ARG A 83 5.52 -30.75 -4.42
N LYS A 84 6.06 -30.16 -3.36
CA LYS A 84 6.99 -30.88 -2.48
C LYS A 84 6.34 -32.04 -1.74
N VAL A 85 5.05 -31.92 -1.37
CA VAL A 85 4.28 -33.03 -0.80
C VAL A 85 4.14 -34.18 -1.80
N TYR A 86 3.80 -33.88 -3.05
CA TYR A 86 3.69 -34.90 -4.10
C TYR A 86 5.01 -35.61 -4.33
N ASP A 87 6.12 -34.86 -4.44
CA ASP A 87 7.45 -35.43 -4.65
C ASP A 87 7.87 -36.31 -3.46
N ARG A 88 7.63 -35.88 -2.22
CA ARG A 88 7.92 -36.68 -1.01
C ARG A 88 7.07 -37.95 -0.89
N LEU A 89 5.82 -37.90 -1.30
CA LEU A 89 4.98 -39.12 -1.31
C LEU A 89 5.49 -40.11 -2.35
N LYS A 90 6.01 -39.68 -3.50
CA LYS A 90 6.69 -40.54 -4.47
C LYS A 90 8.02 -41.13 -3.96
N GLU A 91 8.76 -40.33 -3.20
CA GLU A 91 10.00 -40.78 -2.56
C GLU A 91 9.73 -41.86 -1.50
N LEU A 92 8.64 -41.69 -0.69
CA LEU A 92 8.29 -42.63 0.37
C LEU A 92 7.60 -43.89 -0.14
N TYR A 93 6.88 -43.79 -1.25
CA TYR A 93 6.07 -44.86 -1.81
C TYR A 93 6.41 -45.07 -3.29
N PRO A 94 7.30 -46.03 -3.64
CA PRO A 94 7.70 -46.28 -5.03
C PRO A 94 6.51 -46.57 -5.98
N ASN A 95 5.41 -47.15 -5.45
CA ASN A 95 4.20 -47.43 -6.21
C ASN A 95 3.13 -46.34 -6.12
N TYR A 96 3.52 -45.08 -5.85
CA TYR A 96 2.59 -43.96 -5.78
C TYR A 96 2.12 -43.58 -7.19
N ASP A 97 0.92 -44.03 -7.57
CA ASP A 97 0.33 -43.84 -8.92
C ASP A 97 -0.83 -42.81 -8.92
N ILE A 98 -0.80 -41.85 -8.00
CA ILE A 98 -1.85 -40.83 -7.91
C ILE A 98 -1.40 -39.57 -8.64
N SER A 99 -2.31 -39.00 -9.43
CA SER A 99 -1.97 -37.79 -10.19
C SER A 99 -1.58 -36.59 -9.30
N TYR A 100 -0.69 -35.76 -9.80
CA TYR A 100 -0.28 -34.52 -9.13
C TYR A 100 -1.48 -33.62 -8.71
N SER A 101 -2.45 -33.45 -9.62
CA SER A 101 -3.62 -32.61 -9.36
C SER A 101 -4.51 -33.17 -8.23
N ALA A 102 -4.67 -34.48 -8.14
CA ALA A 102 -5.44 -35.14 -7.08
C ALA A 102 -4.72 -34.99 -5.72
N THR A 103 -3.40 -35.18 -5.70
CA THR A 103 -2.56 -35.02 -4.50
C THR A 103 -2.64 -33.59 -3.97
N VAL A 104 -2.45 -32.59 -4.85
CA VAL A 104 -2.48 -31.18 -4.43
C VAL A 104 -3.87 -30.74 -3.95
N LYS A 105 -4.94 -31.18 -4.60
CA LYS A 105 -6.31 -30.92 -4.13
C LYS A 105 -6.56 -31.54 -2.75
N PHE A 106 -6.11 -32.77 -2.56
CA PHE A 106 -6.23 -33.46 -1.28
C PHE A 106 -5.40 -32.78 -0.20
N PHE A 107 -4.12 -32.49 -0.47
CA PHE A 107 -3.24 -31.76 0.45
C PHE A 107 -3.85 -30.40 0.84
N SER A 108 -4.37 -29.66 -0.11
CA SER A 108 -5.01 -28.36 0.17
C SER A 108 -6.22 -28.49 1.10
N ARG A 109 -7.01 -29.58 0.95
CA ARG A 109 -8.13 -29.89 1.83
C ARG A 109 -7.65 -30.23 3.24
N VAL A 110 -6.69 -31.17 3.36
CA VAL A 110 -6.14 -31.58 4.66
C VAL A 110 -5.44 -30.44 5.36
N LYS A 111 -4.68 -29.62 4.62
CA LYS A 111 -4.02 -28.41 5.14
C LYS A 111 -5.05 -27.42 5.69
N LYS A 112 -6.15 -27.25 4.98
CA LYS A 112 -7.25 -26.39 5.41
C LYS A 112 -7.88 -26.94 6.70
N GLU A 113 -8.18 -28.23 6.75
CA GLU A 113 -8.70 -28.89 7.96
C GLU A 113 -7.73 -28.84 9.14
N PHE A 114 -6.43 -28.94 8.89
CA PHE A 114 -5.38 -28.95 9.92
C PHE A 114 -5.15 -27.56 10.55
N TYR A 115 -5.09 -26.50 9.73
CA TYR A 115 -4.83 -25.14 10.22
C TYR A 115 -6.11 -24.39 10.60
N TYR A 116 -7.23 -24.71 9.96
CA TYR A 116 -8.51 -24.09 10.29
C TYR A 116 -9.30 -24.99 11.23
N LYS A 117 -9.24 -24.71 12.52
CA LYS A 117 -10.38 -25.06 13.37
C LYS A 117 -11.59 -24.35 12.75
N HIS A 118 -12.71 -25.08 12.55
CA HIS A 118 -13.95 -24.53 12.00
C HIS A 118 -14.60 -23.53 12.96
N ASN A 119 -13.92 -22.44 13.26
CA ASN A 119 -14.56 -21.32 13.89
C ASN A 119 -15.11 -20.46 12.75
N GLY A 120 -16.41 -20.44 12.57
CA GLY A 120 -17.05 -19.48 11.68
C GLY A 120 -16.63 -18.07 12.08
N TYR A 121 -16.45 -17.19 11.09
CA TYR A 121 -16.23 -15.78 11.37
C TYR A 121 -17.57 -15.13 11.65
N LEU A 122 -17.62 -14.26 12.66
CA LEU A 122 -18.77 -13.39 12.84
C LEU A 122 -18.75 -12.34 11.73
N PRO A 123 -19.89 -12.03 11.10
CA PRO A 123 -19.95 -10.88 10.21
C PRO A 123 -19.58 -9.62 11.00
N LEU A 124 -18.72 -8.80 10.44
CA LEU A 124 -18.42 -7.48 10.98
C LEU A 124 -19.44 -6.51 10.38
N ASP A 125 -20.39 -6.10 11.20
CA ASP A 125 -21.35 -5.05 10.83
C ASP A 125 -20.72 -3.69 11.17
N HIS A 126 -20.46 -2.90 10.14
CA HIS A 126 -20.00 -1.53 10.29
C HIS A 126 -21.20 -0.58 10.23
N ARG A 127 -21.28 0.31 11.20
CA ARG A 127 -22.33 1.32 11.26
C ARG A 127 -22.04 2.48 10.29
N PRO A 128 -23.06 3.20 9.83
CA PRO A 128 -22.83 4.45 9.13
C PRO A 128 -21.90 5.38 9.91
N GLY A 129 -21.04 6.13 9.21
CA GLY A 129 -20.05 7.01 9.81
C GLY A 129 -18.78 6.33 10.35
N GLU A 130 -18.64 4.98 10.22
CA GLU A 130 -17.38 4.27 10.46
C GLU A 130 -16.55 4.19 9.19
N ALA A 131 -15.27 4.49 9.30
CA ALA A 131 -14.33 4.42 8.18
C ALA A 131 -13.16 3.47 8.46
N GLN A 132 -12.54 2.98 7.39
CA GLN A 132 -11.30 2.19 7.42
C GLN A 132 -10.24 2.91 6.60
N VAL A 133 -9.00 2.93 7.09
CA VAL A 133 -7.86 3.53 6.39
C VAL A 133 -6.82 2.46 6.09
N ASP A 134 -6.36 2.43 4.84
CA ASP A 134 -5.24 1.58 4.42
C ASP A 134 -4.36 2.31 3.40
N LEU A 135 -3.11 1.84 3.27
CA LEU A 135 -2.08 2.40 2.41
C LEU A 135 -1.69 1.41 1.31
N GLY A 136 -1.60 1.89 0.09
CA GLY A 136 -1.06 1.14 -1.03
C GLY A 136 0.22 1.77 -1.60
N ASP A 137 1.04 0.96 -2.26
CA ASP A 137 2.20 1.45 -3.01
C ASP A 137 1.78 1.96 -4.39
N CYS A 138 2.33 3.08 -4.81
CA CYS A 138 2.15 3.63 -6.14
C CYS A 138 3.43 4.31 -6.66
N SER A 139 3.40 4.61 -7.96
CA SER A 139 4.36 5.51 -8.61
C SER A 139 3.57 6.63 -9.28
N PHE A 140 4.19 7.76 -9.50
CA PHE A 140 3.66 8.89 -10.23
C PHE A 140 4.80 9.68 -10.89
N ILE A 141 4.48 10.55 -11.83
CA ILE A 141 5.42 11.47 -12.47
C ILE A 141 5.11 12.87 -11.96
N GLU A 142 6.06 13.48 -11.26
CA GLU A 142 5.98 14.84 -10.75
C GLU A 142 7.05 15.70 -11.43
N ASN A 143 6.66 16.77 -12.14
CA ASN A 143 7.54 17.61 -12.91
C ASN A 143 8.44 16.83 -13.90
N GLY A 144 7.90 15.78 -14.52
CA GLY A 144 8.63 14.93 -15.46
C GLY A 144 9.49 13.84 -14.81
N GLU A 145 9.63 13.81 -13.49
CA GLU A 145 10.41 12.82 -12.77
C GLU A 145 9.54 11.74 -12.16
N LYS A 146 9.91 10.46 -12.39
CA LYS A 146 9.20 9.32 -11.82
C LYS A 146 9.55 9.15 -10.35
N THR A 147 8.55 9.31 -9.51
CA THR A 147 8.64 9.20 -8.05
C THR A 147 7.88 7.97 -7.54
N TYR A 148 8.39 7.37 -6.47
CA TYR A 148 7.73 6.28 -5.73
C TYR A 148 7.15 6.84 -4.43
N GLY A 149 5.87 6.60 -4.23
CA GLY A 149 5.14 7.03 -3.06
C GLY A 149 4.11 6.02 -2.61
N LYS A 150 3.19 6.50 -1.82
CA LYS A 150 2.03 5.74 -1.34
C LYS A 150 0.75 6.45 -1.76
N TYR A 151 -0.35 5.73 -1.71
CA TYR A 151 -1.68 6.34 -1.69
C TYR A 151 -2.44 5.83 -0.48
N LEU A 152 -3.15 6.71 0.15
CA LEU A 152 -4.04 6.44 1.26
C LEU A 152 -5.45 6.30 0.71
N VAL A 153 -6.16 5.29 1.17
CA VAL A 153 -7.60 5.10 0.89
C VAL A 153 -8.34 5.12 2.22
N LEU A 154 -9.29 6.02 2.34
CA LEU A 154 -10.28 6.02 3.41
C LEU A 154 -11.59 5.50 2.83
N THR A 155 -12.12 4.42 3.40
CA THR A 155 -13.35 3.74 2.93
C THR A 155 -14.36 3.67 4.05
N PHE A 156 -15.58 4.13 3.77
CA PHE A 156 -16.73 3.89 4.64
C PHE A 156 -17.22 2.47 4.42
N ALA A 157 -17.13 1.64 5.46
CA ALA A 157 -17.41 0.22 5.33
C ALA A 157 -18.91 -0.07 5.14
N HIS A 158 -19.80 0.80 5.61
CA HIS A 158 -21.24 0.70 5.40
C HIS A 158 -21.61 0.91 3.93
N SER A 159 -21.20 2.01 3.32
CA SER A 159 -21.57 2.37 1.95
C SER A 159 -20.61 1.87 0.87
N ASN A 160 -19.36 1.48 1.21
CA ASN A 160 -18.23 1.31 0.29
C ASN A 160 -17.81 2.60 -0.45
N ALA A 161 -18.19 3.76 0.04
CA ALA A 161 -17.65 5.04 -0.42
C ALA A 161 -16.17 5.13 -0.06
N SER A 162 -15.34 5.53 -1.01
CA SER A 162 -13.88 5.54 -0.82
C SER A 162 -13.26 6.80 -1.38
N TYR A 163 -12.29 7.35 -0.67
CA TYR A 163 -11.56 8.57 -1.03
C TYR A 163 -10.07 8.31 -1.03
N VAL A 164 -9.36 8.87 -2.00
CA VAL A 164 -7.93 8.64 -2.22
C VAL A 164 -7.14 9.92 -2.10
N GLN A 165 -5.97 9.82 -1.46
CA GLN A 165 -4.93 10.83 -1.46
C GLN A 165 -3.57 10.20 -1.77
N LEU A 166 -2.75 10.83 -2.59
CA LEU A 166 -1.33 10.47 -2.72
C LEU A 166 -0.57 10.93 -1.48
N VAL A 167 0.44 10.16 -1.12
CA VAL A 167 1.32 10.43 0.02
C VAL A 167 2.77 10.21 -0.41
N ARG A 168 3.61 11.26 -0.34
CA ARG A 168 5.02 11.16 -0.73
C ARG A 168 5.83 10.31 0.25
N HIS A 169 5.55 10.45 1.55
CA HIS A 169 6.32 9.85 2.62
C HIS A 169 5.45 8.95 3.49
N LYS A 170 5.94 7.77 3.87
CA LYS A 170 5.31 6.93 4.86
C LYS A 170 5.71 7.36 6.28
N ASN A 171 5.24 8.52 6.71
CA ASN A 171 5.43 9.04 8.06
C ASN A 171 4.11 9.57 8.63
N ALA A 172 4.06 9.82 9.94
CA ALA A 172 2.85 10.22 10.62
C ALA A 172 2.28 11.55 10.06
N GLU A 173 3.14 12.54 9.82
CA GLU A 173 2.74 13.86 9.34
C GLU A 173 2.00 13.77 8.00
N SER A 174 2.56 13.03 7.04
CA SER A 174 1.96 12.89 5.70
C SER A 174 0.68 12.04 5.71
N ILE A 175 0.62 11.01 6.56
CA ILE A 175 -0.58 10.17 6.68
C ILE A 175 -1.72 10.97 7.31
N VAL A 176 -1.48 11.68 8.41
CA VAL A 176 -2.53 12.47 9.06
C VAL A 176 -2.95 13.66 8.21
N GLU A 177 -2.04 14.24 7.39
CA GLU A 177 -2.40 15.29 6.43
C GLU A 177 -3.34 14.76 5.33
N ALA A 178 -3.07 13.59 4.78
CA ALA A 178 -3.94 12.97 3.80
C ALA A 178 -5.33 12.68 4.37
N ILE A 179 -5.41 12.20 5.62
CA ILE A 179 -6.69 11.97 6.32
C ILE A 179 -7.40 13.30 6.58
N LYS A 180 -6.69 14.32 7.03
CA LYS A 180 -7.21 15.68 7.25
C LYS A 180 -7.86 16.25 5.99
N HIS A 181 -7.20 16.15 4.84
CA HIS A 181 -7.75 16.63 3.57
C HIS A 181 -9.06 15.93 3.19
N ILE A 182 -9.19 14.65 3.52
CA ILE A 182 -10.45 13.91 3.32
C ILE A 182 -11.54 14.43 4.27
N PHE A 183 -11.23 14.65 5.56
CA PHE A 183 -12.18 15.21 6.53
C PHE A 183 -12.69 16.60 6.09
N GLU A 184 -11.76 17.47 5.69
CA GLU A 184 -12.08 18.81 5.20
C GLU A 184 -12.95 18.77 3.93
N TYR A 185 -12.65 17.84 3.01
CA TYR A 185 -13.44 17.65 1.79
C TYR A 185 -14.86 17.16 2.09
N LEU A 186 -15.02 16.24 3.06
CA LEU A 186 -16.30 15.70 3.49
C LEU A 186 -17.07 16.66 4.42
N ASN A 187 -16.42 17.72 4.88
CA ASN A 187 -16.92 18.64 5.91
C ASN A 187 -17.36 17.91 7.18
N GLY A 188 -16.61 16.86 7.59
CA GLY A 188 -16.93 16.06 8.76
C GLY A 188 -15.87 15.00 9.08
N VAL A 189 -15.97 14.42 10.27
CA VAL A 189 -15.04 13.45 10.81
C VAL A 189 -15.74 12.13 11.11
N PRO A 190 -15.30 10.98 10.56
CA PRO A 190 -15.86 9.69 10.96
C PRO A 190 -15.70 9.46 12.47
N HIS A 191 -16.78 9.09 13.16
CA HIS A 191 -16.75 8.90 14.61
C HIS A 191 -15.83 7.74 15.07
N THR A 192 -15.62 6.73 14.21
CA THR A 192 -14.72 5.60 14.45
C THR A 192 -13.91 5.30 13.19
N ILE A 193 -12.60 5.17 13.34
CA ILE A 193 -11.71 4.88 12.22
C ILE A 193 -10.86 3.66 12.53
N TRP A 194 -10.90 2.69 11.63
CA TRP A 194 -10.15 1.45 11.70
C TRP A 194 -8.83 1.59 10.94
N PHE A 195 -7.72 1.29 11.61
CA PHE A 195 -6.37 1.38 11.07
C PHE A 195 -5.69 0.01 11.04
N ASP A 196 -4.82 -0.20 10.06
CA ASP A 196 -3.80 -1.22 10.18
C ASP A 196 -2.74 -0.80 11.21
N ASN A 197 -1.96 -1.77 11.71
CA ASN A 197 -0.85 -1.51 12.63
C ASN A 197 0.35 -0.90 11.88
N ASP A 198 0.17 0.26 11.26
CA ASP A 198 1.25 0.95 10.56
C ASP A 198 2.23 1.56 11.56
N SER A 199 3.53 1.28 11.37
CA SER A 199 4.60 1.73 12.27
C SER A 199 4.77 3.25 12.34
N ALA A 200 4.24 4.00 11.36
CA ALA A 200 4.23 5.46 11.40
C ALA A 200 3.19 6.02 12.39
N LEU A 201 2.11 5.28 12.64
CA LEU A 201 1.03 5.70 13.52
C LEU A 201 1.11 5.05 14.89
N VAL A 202 1.51 3.78 14.97
CA VAL A 202 1.47 2.98 16.19
C VAL A 202 2.69 2.08 16.35
N LYS A 203 3.25 2.02 17.53
CA LYS A 203 4.27 1.05 17.93
C LYS A 203 3.62 -0.09 18.67
N ILE A 204 3.80 -1.31 18.18
CA ILE A 204 3.32 -2.53 18.84
C ILE A 204 4.40 -3.02 19.80
N ILE A 205 4.00 -3.32 21.02
CA ILE A 205 4.83 -3.93 22.06
C ILE A 205 4.16 -5.23 22.48
N ASN A 206 4.80 -6.36 22.23
CA ASN A 206 4.33 -7.66 22.74
C ASN A 206 4.78 -7.79 24.19
N LEU A 207 3.83 -7.95 25.11
CA LEU A 207 4.10 -8.19 26.52
C LEU A 207 4.34 -9.68 26.77
N GLU A 208 5.09 -10.01 27.82
CA GLU A 208 5.44 -11.40 28.19
C GLU A 208 4.22 -12.30 28.45
N ASN A 209 3.09 -11.71 28.85
CA ASN A 209 1.82 -12.42 29.06
C ASN A 209 1.04 -12.69 27.75
N GLY A 210 1.62 -12.39 26.57
CA GLY A 210 0.98 -12.57 25.27
C GLY A 210 -0.06 -11.49 24.91
N THR A 211 -0.22 -10.45 25.75
CA THR A 211 -1.05 -9.30 25.40
C THR A 211 -0.28 -8.34 24.49
N ILE A 212 -1.02 -7.62 23.63
CA ILE A 212 -0.46 -6.62 22.72
C ILE A 212 -0.72 -5.24 23.33
N SER A 213 0.35 -4.52 23.64
CA SER A 213 0.29 -3.10 23.97
C SER A 213 0.58 -2.26 22.73
N ARG A 214 -0.13 -1.15 22.58
CA ARG A 214 0.03 -0.20 21.47
C ARG A 214 0.32 1.18 22.02
N THR A 215 1.39 1.79 21.51
CA THR A 215 1.73 3.19 21.82
C THR A 215 1.59 4.00 20.54
N LEU A 216 0.72 5.00 20.54
CA LEU A 216 0.52 5.90 19.42
C LEU A 216 1.73 6.81 19.23
N SER A 217 2.02 7.21 17.98
CA SER A 217 2.96 8.30 17.72
C SER A 217 2.38 9.63 18.22
N ASP A 218 3.22 10.53 18.71
CA ASP A 218 2.77 11.82 19.26
C ASP A 218 1.93 12.63 18.25
N THR A 219 2.32 12.62 16.97
CA THR A 219 1.59 13.31 15.90
C THR A 219 0.19 12.73 15.73
N PHE A 220 0.07 11.39 15.70
CA PHE A 220 -1.22 10.74 15.56
C PHE A 220 -2.10 10.91 16.81
N GLN A 221 -1.50 10.87 18.01
CA GLN A 221 -2.24 11.10 19.23
C GLN A 221 -2.83 12.51 19.28
N ARG A 222 -2.04 13.55 18.91
CA ARG A 222 -2.54 14.93 18.83
C ARG A 222 -3.62 15.09 17.76
N PHE A 223 -3.44 14.44 16.59
CA PHE A 223 -4.43 14.43 15.52
C PHE A 223 -5.76 13.83 15.98
N LYS A 224 -5.71 12.67 16.64
CA LYS A 224 -6.89 12.04 17.23
C LYS A 224 -7.60 12.93 18.25
N LEU A 225 -6.84 13.56 19.16
CA LEU A 225 -7.40 14.47 20.17
C LEU A 225 -8.04 15.71 19.54
N HIS A 226 -7.46 16.23 18.44
CA HIS A 226 -7.96 17.41 17.75
C HIS A 226 -9.28 17.16 17.02
N TYR A 227 -9.42 16.00 16.37
CA TYR A 227 -10.62 15.63 15.60
C TYR A 227 -11.61 14.76 16.38
N GLU A 228 -11.29 14.35 17.60
CA GLU A 228 -12.17 13.64 18.55
C GLU A 228 -12.80 12.34 17.99
N PHE A 229 -12.07 11.59 17.17
CA PHE A 229 -12.53 10.29 16.68
C PHE A 229 -12.00 9.13 17.53
N LYS A 230 -12.71 7.99 17.50
CA LYS A 230 -12.26 6.74 18.09
C LYS A 230 -11.40 5.95 17.10
N GLU A 231 -10.16 5.63 17.47
CA GLU A 231 -9.31 4.73 16.71
C GLU A 231 -9.52 3.28 17.12
N VAL A 232 -9.50 2.39 16.13
CA VAL A 232 -9.49 0.94 16.31
C VAL A 232 -8.36 0.37 15.48
N PHE A 233 -7.41 -0.30 16.10
CA PHE A 233 -6.35 -1.00 15.37
C PHE A 233 -6.73 -2.46 15.16
N MET A 234 -6.67 -2.90 13.92
CA MET A 234 -6.97 -4.29 13.53
C MET A 234 -6.01 -5.24 14.22
N ASN A 235 -6.49 -6.45 14.53
CA ASN A 235 -5.63 -7.44 15.16
C ASN A 235 -4.62 -7.99 14.17
N PRO A 236 -3.35 -8.21 14.57
CA PRO A 236 -2.38 -8.91 13.75
C PRO A 236 -2.92 -10.28 13.29
N GLU A 237 -2.63 -10.66 12.04
CA GLU A 237 -3.01 -11.97 11.45
C GLU A 237 -4.52 -12.20 11.19
N ARG A 238 -5.39 -11.22 11.44
CA ARG A 238 -6.83 -11.32 11.16
C ARG A 238 -7.22 -10.60 9.86
N GLY A 239 -6.73 -11.09 8.73
CA GLY A 239 -6.98 -10.51 7.40
C GLY A 239 -8.47 -10.37 7.01
N TYR A 240 -9.39 -11.10 7.66
CA TYR A 240 -10.82 -10.96 7.42
C TYR A 240 -11.41 -9.63 7.92
N GLU A 241 -10.77 -8.98 8.89
CA GLU A 241 -11.14 -7.63 9.37
C GLU A 241 -10.86 -6.55 8.31
N LYS A 242 -9.99 -6.84 7.34
CA LYS A 242 -9.56 -5.93 6.26
C LYS A 242 -10.30 -6.10 4.92
N GLY A 243 -11.14 -7.14 4.78
CA GLY A 243 -11.63 -7.56 3.46
C GLY A 243 -12.23 -6.46 2.60
N THR A 244 -12.96 -5.54 3.18
CA THR A 244 -13.60 -4.42 2.46
C THR A 244 -12.59 -3.38 1.99
N VAL A 245 -11.68 -2.94 2.89
CA VAL A 245 -10.71 -1.89 2.55
C VAL A 245 -9.63 -2.39 1.57
N GLU A 246 -9.20 -3.65 1.66
CA GLU A 246 -8.24 -4.21 0.68
C GLU A 246 -8.82 -4.24 -0.74
N GLN A 247 -10.10 -4.56 -0.88
CA GLN A 247 -10.79 -4.50 -2.18
C GLN A 247 -10.91 -3.06 -2.68
N ALA A 248 -11.25 -2.11 -1.79
CA ALA A 248 -11.30 -0.70 -2.10
C ALA A 248 -9.93 -0.17 -2.56
N VAL A 249 -8.85 -0.47 -1.85
CA VAL A 249 -7.47 -0.09 -2.22
C VAL A 249 -7.14 -0.54 -3.64
N ARG A 250 -7.42 -1.80 -4.00
CA ARG A 250 -7.18 -2.33 -5.34
C ARG A 250 -8.06 -1.67 -6.41
N PHE A 251 -9.34 -1.46 -6.09
CA PHE A 251 -10.30 -0.81 -6.99
C PHE A 251 -9.90 0.64 -7.26
N MET A 252 -9.65 1.42 -6.22
CA MET A 252 -9.31 2.83 -6.33
C MET A 252 -8.00 3.04 -7.11
N ARG A 253 -6.97 2.22 -6.85
CA ARG A 253 -5.73 2.25 -7.64
C ARG A 253 -5.97 2.07 -9.13
N ARG A 254 -6.78 1.06 -9.51
CA ARG A 254 -7.04 0.76 -10.93
C ARG A 254 -7.84 1.85 -11.63
N ASN A 255 -8.73 2.53 -10.93
CA ASN A 255 -9.62 3.51 -11.53
C ASN A 255 -9.08 4.95 -11.45
N LEU A 256 -8.24 5.27 -10.47
CA LEU A 256 -7.76 6.64 -10.26
C LEU A 256 -6.27 6.82 -10.54
N LEU A 257 -5.46 5.75 -10.43
CA LEU A 257 -4.00 5.82 -10.58
C LEU A 257 -3.50 5.00 -11.80
N VAL A 258 -4.39 4.71 -12.76
CA VAL A 258 -4.07 4.09 -14.06
C VAL A 258 -4.80 4.87 -15.15
N PRO A 259 -4.09 5.41 -16.17
CA PRO A 259 -2.63 5.37 -16.38
C PRO A 259 -1.84 6.01 -15.24
N LEU A 260 -0.49 5.88 -15.28
CA LEU A 260 0.39 6.45 -14.27
C LEU A 260 0.11 7.95 -14.11
N PRO A 261 -0.17 8.45 -12.89
CA PRO A 261 -0.42 9.85 -12.65
C PRO A 261 0.77 10.73 -13.08
N GLU A 262 0.48 11.82 -13.78
CA GLU A 262 1.45 12.82 -14.19
C GLU A 262 0.92 14.21 -13.86
N PHE A 263 1.70 15.02 -13.14
CA PHE A 263 1.31 16.34 -12.67
C PHE A 263 2.52 17.19 -12.29
N SER A 264 2.32 18.51 -12.19
CA SER A 264 3.31 19.46 -11.69
C SER A 264 3.02 19.95 -10.27
N ASP A 265 1.75 19.90 -9.84
CA ASP A 265 1.33 20.33 -8.51
C ASP A 265 0.66 19.16 -7.77
N PHE A 266 1.33 18.69 -6.73
CA PHE A 266 0.89 17.55 -5.92
C PHE A 266 -0.40 17.83 -5.13
N ASP A 267 -0.53 19.03 -4.60
CA ASP A 267 -1.67 19.38 -3.76
C ASP A 267 -2.93 19.61 -4.61
N LEU A 268 -2.75 20.20 -5.79
CA LEU A 268 -3.82 20.33 -6.77
C LEU A 268 -4.29 18.97 -7.28
N TYR A 269 -3.35 18.07 -7.57
CA TYR A 269 -3.68 16.70 -7.99
C TYR A 269 -4.43 15.94 -6.90
N ASN A 270 -4.04 16.08 -5.63
CA ASN A 270 -4.74 15.47 -4.50
C ASN A 270 -6.16 16.01 -4.34
N LYS A 271 -6.40 17.29 -4.57
CA LYS A 271 -7.77 17.87 -4.60
C LYS A 271 -8.60 17.28 -5.74
N GLU A 272 -7.99 17.08 -6.91
CA GLU A 272 -8.64 16.44 -8.05
C GLU A 272 -8.98 14.96 -7.78
N LEU A 273 -8.10 14.22 -7.09
CA LEU A 273 -8.36 12.84 -6.68
C LEU A 273 -9.61 12.72 -5.79
N LEU A 274 -9.86 13.68 -4.89
CA LEU A 274 -11.07 13.68 -4.06
C LEU A 274 -12.33 13.85 -4.90
N LYS A 275 -12.32 14.76 -5.89
CA LYS A 275 -13.45 14.95 -6.82
C LYS A 275 -13.70 13.68 -7.63
N ARG A 276 -12.66 13.11 -8.23
CA ARG A 276 -12.75 11.86 -8.99
C ARG A 276 -13.19 10.68 -8.11
N SER A 277 -12.82 10.65 -6.83
CA SER A 277 -13.32 9.68 -5.86
C SER A 277 -14.83 9.81 -5.68
N SER A 278 -15.35 11.04 -5.56
CA SER A 278 -16.79 11.30 -5.44
C SER A 278 -17.58 10.90 -6.71
N GLU A 279 -16.99 11.05 -7.90
CA GLU A 279 -17.63 10.62 -9.15
C GLU A 279 -17.84 9.10 -9.19
N LEU A 280 -16.94 8.33 -8.58
CA LEU A 280 -17.04 6.88 -8.48
C LEU A 280 -18.15 6.40 -7.53
N LEU A 281 -18.75 7.27 -6.71
CA LEU A 281 -19.87 6.93 -5.83
C LEU A 281 -21.18 6.68 -6.59
N LYS A 282 -21.27 7.07 -7.86
CA LYS A 282 -22.43 6.81 -8.72
C LYS A 282 -22.64 5.33 -9.04
N ARG A 283 -21.62 4.48 -8.80
CA ARG A 283 -21.70 3.03 -9.01
C ARG A 283 -22.62 2.36 -8.01
N GLU A 284 -23.13 1.17 -8.36
CA GLU A 284 -23.92 0.34 -7.45
C GLU A 284 -23.03 -0.33 -6.37
N HIS A 285 -23.59 -0.43 -5.17
CA HIS A 285 -23.05 -1.28 -4.12
C HIS A 285 -23.22 -2.76 -4.50
N TYR A 286 -22.12 -3.54 -4.42
CA TYR A 286 -22.06 -4.92 -4.96
C TYR A 286 -23.03 -5.91 -4.28
N VAL A 287 -23.41 -5.69 -3.01
CA VAL A 287 -24.36 -6.51 -2.26
C VAL A 287 -25.75 -5.91 -2.28
N LEU A 288 -25.88 -4.64 -1.85
CA LEU A 288 -27.18 -4.00 -1.62
C LEU A 288 -27.89 -3.56 -2.91
N LYS A 289 -27.15 -3.54 -4.05
CA LYS A 289 -27.72 -3.15 -5.36
C LYS A 289 -28.39 -1.77 -5.37
N GLN A 290 -27.84 -0.87 -4.58
CA GLN A 290 -28.23 0.54 -4.49
C GLN A 290 -27.04 1.42 -4.87
N PRO A 291 -27.23 2.64 -5.37
CA PRO A 291 -26.12 3.57 -5.60
C PRO A 291 -25.34 3.82 -4.31
N ILE A 292 -24.01 3.78 -4.40
CA ILE A 292 -23.15 4.03 -3.23
C ILE A 292 -23.39 5.45 -2.67
N VAL A 293 -23.69 6.41 -3.53
CA VAL A 293 -23.96 7.80 -3.10
C VAL A 293 -25.14 7.88 -2.12
N ASP A 294 -26.17 7.07 -2.32
CA ASP A 294 -27.36 7.09 -1.44
C ASP A 294 -27.01 6.50 -0.07
N LEU A 295 -26.28 5.39 -0.05
CA LEU A 295 -25.79 4.79 1.20
C LEU A 295 -24.78 5.71 1.91
N HIS A 296 -23.94 6.40 1.13
CA HIS A 296 -22.96 7.31 1.68
C HIS A 296 -23.57 8.56 2.32
N PHE A 297 -24.77 8.94 1.92
CA PHE A 297 -25.51 9.99 2.60
C PHE A 297 -25.81 9.62 4.06
N GLU A 298 -26.04 8.33 4.34
CA GLU A 298 -26.19 7.83 5.72
C GLU A 298 -24.88 7.98 6.50
N ASP A 299 -23.70 7.67 5.88
CA ASP A 299 -22.40 7.88 6.51
C ASP A 299 -22.17 9.37 6.84
N ILE A 300 -22.46 10.26 5.89
CA ILE A 300 -22.24 11.71 6.05
C ILE A 300 -23.08 12.28 7.20
N ASN A 301 -24.30 11.79 7.39
CA ASN A 301 -25.19 12.27 8.47
C ASN A 301 -24.68 11.89 9.88
N GLU A 302 -23.86 10.84 9.98
CA GLU A 302 -23.28 10.35 11.24
C GLU A 302 -21.87 10.90 11.51
N LEU A 303 -21.34 11.79 10.65
CA LEU A 303 -20.02 12.39 10.87
C LEU A 303 -20.06 13.41 12.02
N ASN A 304 -19.02 13.42 12.82
CA ASN A 304 -18.76 14.49 13.79
C ASN A 304 -18.44 15.80 13.04
N GLN A 305 -18.77 16.94 13.66
CA GLN A 305 -18.44 18.25 13.11
C GLN A 305 -16.91 18.46 13.07
N LEU A 306 -16.45 19.18 12.05
CA LEU A 306 -15.06 19.62 12.00
C LEU A 306 -14.76 20.61 13.14
N PRO A 307 -13.57 20.53 13.76
CA PRO A 307 -13.13 21.57 14.70
C PRO A 307 -12.98 22.92 13.97
N PRO A 308 -13.07 24.05 14.69
CA PRO A 308 -13.03 25.39 14.11
C PRO A 308 -11.69 25.73 13.46
N THR A 309 -10.63 25.01 13.79
CA THR A 309 -9.27 25.20 13.25
C THR A 309 -8.77 23.92 12.62
N SER A 310 -8.07 24.02 11.50
CA SER A 310 -7.41 22.89 10.85
C SER A 310 -6.17 22.43 11.63
N PHE A 311 -5.96 21.13 11.75
CA PHE A 311 -4.78 20.57 12.41
C PHE A 311 -3.51 20.83 11.60
N VAL A 312 -2.46 21.29 12.28
CA VAL A 312 -1.12 21.46 11.67
C VAL A 312 -0.34 20.15 11.82
N CYS A 313 -0.14 19.45 10.72
CA CYS A 313 0.49 18.14 10.67
C CYS A 313 2.01 18.23 10.83
N THR A 314 2.49 18.36 12.07
CA THR A 314 3.91 18.55 12.38
C THR A 314 4.38 17.66 13.52
N SER A 315 5.68 17.33 13.49
CA SER A 315 6.44 16.85 14.65
C SER A 315 7.71 17.68 14.84
N VAL A 316 8.21 17.73 16.06
CA VAL A 316 9.43 18.48 16.40
C VAL A 316 10.42 17.57 17.12
N SER A 317 11.67 17.59 16.72
CA SER A 317 12.74 16.89 17.44
C SER A 317 14.02 17.71 17.52
N SER A 318 14.72 17.61 18.66
CA SER A 318 16.06 18.17 18.80
C SER A 318 17.09 17.21 18.20
N ARG A 319 17.99 17.73 17.35
CA ARG A 319 19.03 16.97 16.65
C ARG A 319 20.38 17.65 16.78
N LYS A 320 21.42 16.87 17.02
CA LYS A 320 22.80 17.37 16.94
C LYS A 320 23.32 17.16 15.53
N LEU A 321 23.89 18.20 14.92
CA LEU A 321 24.56 18.12 13.63
C LEU A 321 25.96 17.50 13.78
N ASP A 322 26.46 16.89 12.73
CA ASP A 322 27.80 16.32 12.72
C ASP A 322 28.87 17.36 12.36
N ASN A 323 30.11 16.90 12.18
CA ASN A 323 31.26 17.74 11.81
C ASN A 323 31.14 18.43 10.45
N TYR A 324 30.13 18.09 9.66
CA TYR A 324 29.85 18.71 8.36
C TYR A 324 28.68 19.70 8.42
N GLY A 325 28.10 19.96 9.60
CA GLY A 325 26.84 20.71 9.68
C GLY A 325 25.67 19.96 9.06
N ARG A 326 25.74 18.61 9.11
CA ARG A 326 24.79 17.71 8.45
C ARG A 326 23.79 17.14 9.44
N LEU A 327 22.51 17.21 9.08
CA LEU A 327 21.41 16.53 9.75
C LEU A 327 21.21 15.13 9.12
N THR A 328 21.08 14.10 9.95
CA THR A 328 20.66 12.76 9.52
C THR A 328 19.26 12.46 10.05
N THR A 329 18.33 12.11 9.16
CA THR A 329 16.97 11.73 9.53
C THR A 329 16.82 10.22 9.76
N GLU A 330 15.69 9.79 10.32
CA GLU A 330 15.41 8.38 10.63
C GLU A 330 15.47 7.47 9.41
N ASN A 331 15.12 7.95 8.22
CA ASN A 331 15.22 7.22 6.95
C ASN A 331 16.65 7.22 6.37
N ARG A 332 17.67 7.65 7.15
CA ARG A 332 19.05 7.80 6.69
C ARG A 332 19.21 8.72 5.48
N HIS A 333 18.34 9.74 5.36
CA HIS A 333 18.59 10.84 4.44
C HIS A 333 19.50 11.86 5.10
N TYR A 334 20.35 12.48 4.30
CA TYR A 334 21.37 13.40 4.74
C TYR A 334 21.07 14.80 4.22
N TYR A 335 20.95 15.75 5.14
CA TYR A 335 20.72 17.15 4.82
C TYR A 335 21.95 17.96 5.24
N TYR A 336 22.73 18.40 4.27
CA TYR A 336 23.87 19.28 4.48
C TYR A 336 23.34 20.70 4.57
N LEU A 337 23.26 21.24 5.79
CA LEU A 337 22.61 22.53 6.07
C LEU A 337 23.58 23.68 5.89
N ASP A 338 24.55 23.78 6.79
CA ASP A 338 25.59 24.79 6.79
C ASP A 338 26.80 24.28 7.58
N PRO A 339 28.03 24.33 7.02
CA PRO A 339 29.24 23.97 7.76
C PRO A 339 29.47 24.79 9.05
N ALA A 340 28.98 26.04 9.11
CA ALA A 340 29.06 26.89 10.29
C ALA A 340 28.25 26.33 11.49
N LEU A 341 27.26 25.48 11.23
CA LEU A 341 26.44 24.80 12.25
C LEU A 341 27.06 23.48 12.71
N ALA A 342 28.32 23.19 12.36
CA ALA A 342 28.97 21.93 12.74
C ALA A 342 28.96 21.75 14.26
N TYR A 343 28.51 20.55 14.72
CA TYR A 343 28.34 20.15 16.11
C TYR A 343 27.25 20.88 16.91
N GLU A 344 26.58 21.88 16.30
CA GLU A 344 25.47 22.59 16.93
C GLU A 344 24.27 21.68 17.10
N ARG A 345 23.43 22.02 18.08
CA ARG A 345 22.14 21.40 18.30
C ARG A 345 21.06 22.29 17.69
N VAL A 346 20.18 21.67 16.91
CA VAL A 346 19.07 22.36 16.23
C VAL A 346 17.75 21.70 16.59
N GLN A 347 16.67 22.49 16.56
CA GLN A 347 15.32 21.98 16.59
C GLN A 347 14.85 21.82 15.14
N VAL A 348 14.38 20.63 14.79
CA VAL A 348 13.85 20.31 13.46
C VAL A 348 12.36 20.11 13.58
N LYS A 349 11.60 20.97 12.90
CA LYS A 349 10.15 20.81 12.75
C LYS A 349 9.88 20.13 11.41
N TYR A 350 9.35 18.93 11.47
CA TYR A 350 9.01 18.11 10.32
C TYR A 350 7.59 18.42 9.88
N LEU A 351 7.44 18.90 8.65
CA LEU A 351 6.17 19.01 7.96
C LEU A 351 6.08 17.89 6.91
N PRO A 352 4.92 17.65 6.32
CA PRO A 352 4.76 16.62 5.28
C PRO A 352 5.76 16.76 4.12
N ASN A 353 6.01 17.99 3.61
CA ASN A 353 6.79 18.24 2.41
C ASN A 353 8.07 19.04 2.65
N GLN A 354 8.32 19.55 3.86
CA GLN A 354 9.47 20.38 4.18
C GLN A 354 9.95 20.17 5.62
N LEU A 355 11.17 20.61 5.89
CA LEU A 355 11.76 20.71 7.21
C LEU A 355 12.02 22.19 7.51
N GLU A 356 11.61 22.64 8.68
CA GLU A 356 11.98 23.95 9.21
C GLU A 356 13.02 23.74 10.31
N ILE A 357 14.15 24.41 10.19
CA ILE A 357 15.28 24.30 11.11
C ILE A 357 15.35 25.54 11.98
N TYR A 358 15.45 25.34 13.28
CA TYR A 358 15.54 26.39 14.28
C TYR A 358 16.79 26.16 15.15
N ASN A 359 17.39 27.25 15.66
CA ASN A 359 18.43 27.14 16.68
C ASN A 359 17.83 26.71 18.05
N GLU A 360 18.67 26.55 19.08
CA GLU A 360 18.20 26.20 20.43
C GLU A 360 17.31 27.27 21.06
N GLU A 361 17.48 28.53 20.67
CA GLU A 361 16.70 29.67 21.13
C GLU A 361 15.34 29.81 20.44
N GLY A 362 15.04 28.94 19.46
CA GLY A 362 13.80 28.97 18.69
C GLY A 362 13.79 29.97 17.52
N THR A 363 14.95 30.53 17.14
CA THR A 363 15.06 31.37 15.95
C THR A 363 15.09 30.49 14.70
N HIS A 364 14.27 30.83 13.71
CA HIS A 364 14.25 30.15 12.42
C HIS A 364 15.55 30.36 11.68
N ILE A 365 16.21 29.31 11.24
CA ILE A 365 17.44 29.33 10.45
C ILE A 365 17.11 29.18 8.97
N MET A 366 16.40 28.12 8.57
CA MET A 366 16.06 27.84 7.18
C MET A 366 14.88 26.90 7.04
N THR A 367 14.27 26.90 5.87
CA THR A 367 13.28 25.93 5.42
C THR A 367 13.83 25.20 4.20
N ILE A 368 13.80 23.87 4.21
CA ILE A 368 14.33 23.01 3.16
C ILE A 368 13.31 21.96 2.74
N PRO A 369 13.34 21.47 1.47
CA PRO A 369 12.43 20.41 1.04
C PRO A 369 12.72 19.13 1.78
N ARG A 370 11.67 18.35 2.10
CA ARG A 370 11.80 17.02 2.68
C ARG A 370 12.06 16.01 1.56
N ILE A 371 13.18 15.29 1.65
CA ILE A 371 13.57 14.28 0.66
C ILE A 371 12.68 13.05 0.82
N SER A 372 12.27 12.47 -0.29
CA SER A 372 11.54 11.19 -0.36
C SER A 372 12.30 10.15 -1.20
N GLY A 373 11.99 8.88 -0.99
CA GLY A 373 12.55 7.80 -1.78
C GLY A 373 13.42 6.83 -1.00
N LYS A 374 14.39 6.21 -1.68
CA LYS A 374 15.27 5.20 -1.09
C LYS A 374 16.16 5.82 -0.01
N PRO A 375 16.49 5.08 1.07
CA PRO A 375 17.44 5.56 2.08
C PRO A 375 18.78 5.97 1.46
N GLY A 376 19.41 6.98 2.04
CA GLY A 376 20.75 7.44 1.62
C GLY A 376 20.76 8.61 0.65
N LEU A 377 19.61 9.15 0.28
CA LEU A 377 19.55 10.37 -0.52
C LEU A 377 20.12 11.58 0.23
N ARG A 378 20.61 12.55 -0.52
CA ARG A 378 21.26 13.76 0.00
C ARG A 378 20.53 15.01 -0.49
N TYR A 379 20.39 15.98 0.40
CA TYR A 379 20.09 17.36 0.09
C TYR A 379 21.30 18.21 0.50
N ILE A 380 21.74 19.12 -0.35
CA ILE A 380 22.86 20.01 -0.04
C ILE A 380 22.39 21.44 -0.24
N ASN A 381 22.48 22.25 0.82
CA ASN A 381 22.39 23.68 0.74
C ASN A 381 23.74 24.22 0.22
N TRP A 382 23.85 24.35 -1.10
CA TRP A 382 25.13 24.50 -1.79
C TRP A 382 25.91 25.79 -1.43
N SER A 383 25.23 26.94 -1.29
CA SER A 383 25.90 28.22 -1.12
C SER A 383 26.93 28.25 0.01
N PRO A 384 26.61 27.87 1.28
CA PRO A 384 27.59 27.88 2.36
C PRO A 384 28.73 26.89 2.15
N TYR A 385 28.49 25.73 1.51
CA TYR A 385 29.54 24.74 1.22
C TYR A 385 30.46 25.21 0.10
N ILE A 386 29.97 25.94 -0.91
CA ILE A 386 30.78 26.51 -1.97
C ILE A 386 31.65 27.67 -1.41
N ARG A 387 31.13 28.47 -0.47
CA ARG A 387 31.93 29.46 0.24
C ARG A 387 33.08 28.81 1.02
N LEU A 388 32.80 27.74 1.76
CA LEU A 388 33.84 27.00 2.45
C LEU A 388 34.85 26.36 1.45
N LEU A 389 34.39 25.91 0.28
CA LEU A 389 35.25 25.40 -0.78
C LEU A 389 36.14 26.49 -1.36
N ALA A 390 35.64 27.71 -1.48
CA ALA A 390 36.43 28.85 -1.92
C ALA A 390 37.62 29.14 -0.98
N ASP A 391 37.46 28.90 0.32
CA ASP A 391 38.55 28.99 1.30
C ASP A 391 39.52 27.80 1.24
N LYS A 392 39.11 26.68 0.67
CA LYS A 392 39.87 25.42 0.57
C LYS A 392 39.79 24.83 -0.84
N PRO A 393 40.24 25.50 -1.90
CA PRO A 393 40.00 25.11 -3.30
C PRO A 393 40.48 23.65 -3.64
N ALA A 394 41.54 23.21 -2.99
CA ALA A 394 42.04 21.83 -3.19
C ALA A 394 41.06 20.73 -2.82
N ALA A 395 40.04 21.02 -2.00
CA ALA A 395 39.00 20.10 -1.64
C ALA A 395 37.96 19.86 -2.77
N MET A 396 38.00 20.63 -3.84
CA MET A 396 37.06 20.57 -4.97
C MET A 396 36.98 19.17 -5.58
N TYR A 397 38.10 18.46 -5.66
CA TYR A 397 38.16 17.09 -6.22
C TYR A 397 37.62 16.00 -5.31
N ASN A 398 37.43 16.29 -4.02
CA ASN A 398 36.95 15.33 -3.01
C ASN A 398 35.50 15.59 -2.57
N PHE A 399 34.92 16.72 -3.01
CA PHE A 399 33.55 17.10 -2.72
C PHE A 399 32.74 17.07 -4.02
N SER A 400 31.50 16.61 -3.98
CA SER A 400 30.61 16.43 -5.14
C SER A 400 30.25 17.72 -5.89
N PHE A 401 31.07 18.75 -5.81
CA PHE A 401 30.82 20.05 -6.46
C PHE A 401 30.81 19.94 -8.00
N LEU A 402 31.74 19.16 -8.56
CA LEU A 402 31.81 18.97 -10.01
C LEU A 402 30.62 18.17 -10.55
N ASP A 403 29.97 17.35 -9.72
CA ASP A 403 28.78 16.60 -10.08
C ASP A 403 27.60 17.53 -10.47
N LEU A 404 27.62 18.79 -10.01
CA LEU A 404 26.64 19.81 -10.42
C LEU A 404 26.65 20.10 -11.93
N PHE A 405 27.79 19.83 -12.57
CA PHE A 405 28.01 20.08 -13.99
C PHE A 405 28.15 18.80 -14.79
N GLU A 406 27.68 17.67 -14.24
CA GLU A 406 27.69 16.37 -14.92
C GLU A 406 27.03 16.48 -16.31
N GLY A 407 27.66 15.93 -17.34
CA GLY A 407 27.24 16.07 -18.73
C GLY A 407 27.71 17.34 -19.45
N ASN A 408 28.47 18.22 -18.78
CA ASN A 408 29.04 19.43 -19.38
C ASN A 408 30.56 19.49 -19.18
N ASP A 409 31.28 18.62 -19.87
CA ASP A 409 32.73 18.45 -19.77
C ASP A 409 33.48 19.77 -20.01
N THR A 410 32.95 20.64 -20.88
CA THR A 410 33.56 21.95 -21.20
C THR A 410 33.58 22.87 -19.97
N ILE A 411 32.53 22.89 -19.16
CA ILE A 411 32.46 23.68 -17.94
C ILE A 411 33.41 23.10 -16.89
N ILE A 412 33.38 21.78 -16.70
CA ILE A 412 34.28 21.08 -15.77
C ILE A 412 35.75 21.38 -16.11
N GLU A 413 36.10 21.32 -17.40
CA GLU A 413 37.47 21.62 -17.87
C GLU A 413 37.89 23.07 -17.62
N LYS A 414 36.98 24.03 -17.87
CA LYS A 414 37.23 25.43 -17.56
C LYS A 414 37.47 25.66 -16.07
N ILE A 415 36.59 25.12 -15.20
CA ILE A 415 36.71 25.27 -13.75
C ILE A 415 38.03 24.69 -13.25
N THR A 416 38.38 23.47 -13.70
CA THR A 416 39.56 22.74 -13.23
C THR A 416 40.89 23.38 -13.71
N LYS A 417 40.87 24.18 -14.77
CA LYS A 417 42.05 24.93 -15.28
C LYS A 417 42.22 26.29 -14.64
N LEU A 418 41.30 26.77 -13.80
CA LEU A 418 41.45 28.06 -13.14
C LEU A 418 42.62 28.05 -12.14
N GLU A 419 43.40 29.10 -12.14
CA GLU A 419 44.39 29.39 -11.09
C GLU A 419 43.69 29.59 -9.74
N ALA A 420 44.36 29.27 -8.62
CA ALA A 420 43.78 29.26 -7.28
C ALA A 420 43.00 30.55 -6.92
N THR A 421 43.56 31.72 -7.23
CA THR A 421 42.91 33.01 -6.96
C THR A 421 41.67 33.24 -7.81
N LYS A 422 41.71 32.85 -9.09
CA LYS A 422 40.55 32.93 -9.99
C LYS A 422 39.47 31.93 -9.62
N LEU A 423 39.88 30.71 -9.23
CA LEU A 423 38.97 29.69 -8.74
C LEU A 423 38.24 30.15 -7.48
N GLN A 424 38.96 30.73 -6.52
CA GLN A 424 38.35 31.29 -5.31
C GLN A 424 37.31 32.38 -5.64
N ALA A 425 37.66 33.33 -6.50
CA ALA A 425 36.74 34.41 -6.93
C ALA A 425 35.53 33.84 -7.66
N PHE A 426 35.72 32.85 -8.54
CA PHE A 426 34.64 32.15 -9.21
C PHE A 426 33.68 31.46 -8.21
N LEU A 427 34.22 30.71 -7.24
CA LEU A 427 33.40 30.00 -6.25
C LEU A 427 32.57 30.96 -5.40
N TYR A 428 33.11 32.09 -4.96
CA TYR A 428 32.35 33.15 -4.26
C TYR A 428 31.28 33.76 -5.14
N SER A 429 31.57 34.05 -6.41
CA SER A 429 30.59 34.60 -7.35
C SER A 429 29.47 33.59 -7.63
N PHE A 430 29.81 32.30 -7.74
CA PHE A 430 28.84 31.23 -7.94
C PHE A 430 27.95 31.02 -6.71
N ALA A 431 28.51 31.08 -5.49
CA ALA A 431 27.73 31.03 -4.26
C ALA A 431 26.74 32.20 -4.15
N ASN A 432 27.17 33.42 -4.49
CA ASN A 432 26.28 34.60 -4.54
C ASN A 432 25.16 34.41 -5.57
N MET A 433 25.51 33.90 -6.77
CA MET A 433 24.52 33.62 -7.81
C MET A 433 23.47 32.57 -7.32
N ILE A 434 23.89 31.54 -6.56
CA ILE A 434 22.96 30.58 -5.96
C ILE A 434 22.01 31.26 -4.98
N ASP A 435 22.51 32.16 -4.15
CA ASP A 435 21.68 32.91 -3.18
C ASP A 435 20.64 33.80 -3.90
N ASP A 436 21.00 34.38 -5.06
CA ASP A 436 20.13 35.28 -5.81
C ASP A 436 19.06 34.56 -6.64
N ILE A 437 19.42 33.45 -7.33
CA ILE A 437 18.57 32.86 -8.35
C ILE A 437 18.34 31.35 -8.15
N GLY A 438 18.88 30.73 -7.08
CA GLY A 438 18.81 29.32 -6.80
C GLY A 438 19.82 28.48 -7.61
N ILE A 439 20.04 27.22 -7.14
CA ILE A 439 21.09 26.35 -7.68
C ILE A 439 20.84 25.97 -9.16
N ASP A 440 19.62 25.61 -9.54
CA ASP A 440 19.31 25.13 -10.89
C ASP A 440 19.55 26.21 -11.95
N GLU A 441 19.14 27.44 -11.66
CA GLU A 441 19.37 28.59 -12.56
C GLU A 441 20.83 29.06 -12.53
N ALA A 442 21.51 28.98 -11.38
CA ALA A 442 22.92 29.30 -11.27
C ALA A 442 23.80 28.36 -12.10
N VAL A 443 23.50 27.04 -12.07
CA VAL A 443 24.19 26.04 -12.91
C VAL A 443 24.01 26.34 -14.40
N LYS A 444 22.80 26.69 -14.85
CA LYS A 444 22.55 27.06 -16.26
C LYS A 444 23.32 28.29 -16.69
N LYS A 445 23.46 29.26 -15.80
CA LYS A 445 24.11 30.56 -16.07
C LYS A 445 25.58 30.60 -15.70
N VAL A 446 26.19 29.49 -15.26
CA VAL A 446 27.60 29.45 -14.78
C VAL A 446 28.61 30.03 -15.78
N ASN A 447 28.38 29.88 -17.09
CA ASN A 447 29.26 30.46 -18.13
C ASN A 447 29.33 31.99 -18.12
N THR A 448 28.42 32.70 -17.45
CA THR A 448 28.45 34.16 -17.36
C THR A 448 29.46 34.68 -16.34
N ILE A 449 29.98 33.78 -15.48
CA ILE A 449 30.97 34.11 -14.43
C ILE A 449 32.27 33.31 -14.57
N LEU A 450 32.35 32.36 -15.51
CA LEU A 450 33.55 31.67 -15.95
C LEU A 450 34.26 32.42 -17.07
#